data_3eaad6bc0bcb042708365a81042df26f
#
_entry.id   3eaad6bc0bcb042708365a81042df26f
#
_cell.length_a   1.000
_cell.length_b   1.000
_cell.length_c   1.000
_cell.angle_alpha   90.00
_cell.angle_beta   90.00
_cell.angle_gamma   90.00
#
_symmetry.space_group_name_H-M   'P 1'
#
loop_
_entity.id
_entity.type
_entity.pdbx_description
1 polymer ?
#
loop_
_entity_poly.entity_id
_entity_poly.type
_entity_poly.pdbx_seq_one_letter_code
_entity_poly.pdbx_strand_id
1 'polypeptide(L)'
;MSSAFRFALLALPFSLLAACGGDAPEEKAKPAARAALSVTLATPRSEAWPQVLAANGNVVAWQEAVIGAETGNQRLTDVRVQVGDRVRKGDVLARIDAETASAEVAEAKASVAELEAALAEAKANAGRARELREKGFYSAQMATQYQTAEQAGLARLAAARARLDAAQLRLARTAIRAPDEGVISARTAAVGSLTQAGQELFRLIRGGRLEWRAEIPAADLLRLKAGSTASLRAPNGELTEGKVRMVAPSVDPATRNGLVYVDLPASTGLKAGMFARGEFALGEQPARVVPQAAVVLREGFAYVYRLEGEDRVAQTKVKTGRQRGDAIEILDGLPDGARVVASGAGFLADGDRVQVVTGAQ
;
A
#
# COMPACT_ATOMS: atom_id res chain seq x y z
N MET A 1 58.51 -46.69 -7.46
CA MET A 1 58.78 -47.12 -8.81
C MET A 1 59.03 -45.85 -9.59
N SER A 2 60.34 -45.35 -9.65
CA SER A 2 61.34 -45.66 -10.65
C SER A 2 60.93 -45.15 -12.03
N SER A 3 61.52 -44.04 -12.58
CA SER A 3 62.83 -44.02 -13.31
C SER A 3 62.93 -42.59 -13.89
N ALA A 4 63.80 -41.60 -13.69
CA ALA A 4 65.23 -41.49 -13.96
C ALA A 4 65.63 -41.73 -15.44
N PHE A 5 66.12 -40.65 -16.13
CA PHE A 5 67.14 -40.63 -17.20
C PHE A 5 67.40 -39.11 -17.51
N ARG A 6 68.50 -38.53 -17.23
CA ARG A 6 69.98 -38.55 -17.42
C ARG A 6 70.40 -38.13 -18.83
N PHE A 7 71.21 -37.04 -18.84
CA PHE A 7 72.42 -36.69 -19.61
C PHE A 7 72.32 -36.27 -21.08
N ALA A 8 72.79 -35.07 -21.42
CA ALA A 8 74.16 -34.91 -21.97
C ALA A 8 74.54 -33.43 -22.14
N LEU A 9 75.72 -33.22 -21.67
CA LEU A 9 76.63 -32.06 -21.71
C LEU A 9 77.36 -32.07 -23.07
N LEU A 10 77.52 -30.89 -23.72
CA LEU A 10 78.64 -30.69 -24.69
C LEU A 10 79.10 -29.22 -24.67
N ALA A 11 80.36 -29.03 -24.50
CA ALA A 11 81.10 -27.81 -24.28
C ALA A 11 81.91 -27.35 -25.51
N LEU A 12 82.09 -26.01 -25.62
CA LEU A 12 83.21 -25.19 -26.14
C LEU A 12 83.53 -25.26 -27.66
N PRO A 13 84.28 -24.27 -28.24
CA PRO A 13 85.04 -23.14 -27.64
C PRO A 13 84.92 -21.74 -28.33
N PHE A 14 85.18 -20.73 -27.63
CA PHE A 14 86.18 -19.59 -27.66
C PHE A 14 86.74 -19.17 -29.02
N SER A 15 86.45 -17.90 -29.40
CA SER A 15 87.34 -17.13 -30.22
C SER A 15 87.17 -15.60 -29.88
N LEU A 16 88.25 -15.03 -29.33
CA LEU A 16 88.48 -13.58 -29.15
C LEU A 16 88.70 -12.93 -30.50
N LEU A 17 88.08 -11.74 -30.69
CA LEU A 17 88.69 -10.67 -31.47
C LEU A 17 88.26 -9.33 -30.87
N ALA A 18 89.26 -8.58 -30.41
CA ALA A 18 89.21 -7.21 -29.93
C ALA A 18 89.30 -6.26 -31.12
N ALA A 19 88.46 -5.23 -31.12
CA ALA A 19 88.72 -4.01 -31.85
C ALA A 19 88.11 -2.81 -31.11
N CYS A 20 88.96 -1.84 -30.78
CA CYS A 20 88.70 -0.54 -30.19
C CYS A 20 87.86 0.37 -31.08
N GLY A 21 87.14 1.29 -30.44
CA GLY A 21 86.95 2.61 -31.04
C GLY A 21 85.59 3.25 -30.76
N GLY A 22 85.62 4.32 -29.97
CA GLY A 22 84.69 5.46 -30.14
C GLY A 22 83.64 5.66 -29.07
N ASP A 23 83.98 6.45 -28.06
CA ASP A 23 83.04 7.14 -27.21
C ASP A 23 82.15 8.12 -28.05
N ALA A 24 80.87 7.82 -28.16
CA ALA A 24 79.88 8.80 -28.58
C ALA A 24 78.94 9.03 -27.37
N PRO A 25 78.67 10.30 -27.01
CA PRO A 25 77.81 10.55 -25.85
C PRO A 25 76.39 10.08 -26.15
N GLU A 26 75.90 9.19 -25.26
CA GLU A 26 74.50 8.75 -25.23
C GLU A 26 73.61 9.94 -24.97
N GLU A 27 73.05 10.50 -26.06
CA GLU A 27 72.00 11.50 -26.02
C GLU A 27 70.75 10.83 -25.39
N LYS A 28 70.54 11.13 -24.08
CA LYS A 28 69.32 10.73 -23.37
C LYS A 28 68.11 11.11 -24.23
N ALA A 29 67.52 10.17 -24.89
CA ALA A 29 66.27 10.32 -25.61
C ALA A 29 65.24 10.99 -24.68
N LYS A 30 64.93 12.25 -24.95
CA LYS A 30 63.82 12.95 -24.34
C LYS A 30 62.58 12.07 -24.48
N PRO A 31 61.83 11.78 -23.40
CA PRO A 31 60.60 10.95 -23.51
C PRO A 31 59.73 11.54 -24.59
N ALA A 32 59.42 10.77 -25.63
CA ALA A 32 58.54 11.17 -26.70
C ALA A 32 57.25 11.71 -26.03
N ALA A 33 56.94 12.98 -26.34
CA ALA A 33 55.73 13.61 -25.87
C ALA A 33 54.58 12.73 -26.36
N ARG A 34 53.89 12.04 -25.39
CA ARG A 34 52.68 11.26 -25.71
C ARG A 34 51.73 12.19 -26.48
N ALA A 35 51.27 11.71 -27.63
CA ALA A 35 50.29 12.45 -28.43
C ALA A 35 49.11 12.89 -27.49
N ALA A 36 48.86 14.21 -27.51
CA ALA A 36 47.78 14.74 -26.69
C ALA A 36 46.44 14.12 -27.15
N LEU A 37 45.74 13.44 -26.24
CA LEU A 37 44.43 12.88 -26.50
C LEU A 37 43.41 13.99 -26.68
N SER A 38 42.62 13.94 -27.76
CA SER A 38 41.53 14.88 -28.01
C SER A 38 40.36 14.56 -27.05
N VAL A 39 39.97 15.55 -26.26
CA VAL A 39 38.87 15.40 -25.28
C VAL A 39 37.85 16.52 -25.43
N THR A 40 36.61 16.21 -25.08
CA THR A 40 35.56 17.21 -24.87
C THR A 40 35.41 17.52 -23.40
N LEU A 41 35.04 18.72 -23.07
CA LEU A 41 34.83 19.15 -21.69
C LEU A 41 33.34 19.32 -21.40
N ALA A 42 32.94 19.00 -20.16
CA ALA A 42 31.64 19.36 -19.60
C ALA A 42 31.85 20.14 -18.28
N THR A 43 30.97 21.06 -18.05
CA THR A 43 30.85 21.73 -16.75
C THR A 43 29.72 21.06 -15.96
N PRO A 44 29.92 20.71 -14.69
CA PRO A 44 28.86 20.18 -13.85
C PRO A 44 27.66 21.14 -13.84
N ARG A 45 26.46 20.60 -14.03
CA ARG A 45 25.20 21.35 -14.00
C ARG A 45 24.42 21.00 -12.77
N SER A 46 23.65 21.96 -12.23
CA SER A 46 22.68 21.70 -11.18
C SER A 46 21.33 21.45 -11.84
N GLU A 47 20.81 20.24 -11.66
CA GLU A 47 19.49 19.83 -12.17
C GLU A 47 18.60 19.44 -11.00
N ALA A 48 17.30 19.76 -11.09
CA ALA A 48 16.32 19.30 -10.13
C ALA A 48 15.98 17.81 -10.41
N TRP A 49 16.38 16.94 -9.51
CA TRP A 49 16.13 15.50 -9.66
C TRP A 49 15.09 15.02 -8.66
N PRO A 50 14.12 14.18 -9.09
CA PRO A 50 13.13 13.63 -8.20
C PRO A 50 13.80 12.79 -7.12
N GLN A 51 13.36 13.02 -5.89
CA GLN A 51 13.71 12.18 -4.77
C GLN A 51 12.58 11.21 -4.50
N VAL A 52 12.88 9.94 -4.52
CA VAL A 52 11.92 8.86 -4.24
C VAL A 52 12.35 8.04 -3.04
N LEU A 53 11.40 7.56 -2.30
CA LEU A 53 11.59 6.60 -1.21
C LEU A 53 10.92 5.29 -1.61
N ALA A 54 11.71 4.26 -1.85
CA ALA A 54 11.20 2.93 -2.17
C ALA A 54 10.66 2.25 -0.90
N ALA A 55 9.55 1.54 -1.05
CA ALA A 55 8.92 0.77 0.00
C ALA A 55 8.26 -0.51 -0.52
N ASN A 56 8.08 -1.44 0.38
CA ASN A 56 7.33 -2.66 0.15
C ASN A 56 6.12 -2.69 1.07
N GLY A 57 5.09 -3.45 0.69
CA GLY A 57 3.91 -3.58 1.54
C GLY A 57 2.82 -4.41 0.91
N ASN A 58 1.76 -4.64 1.67
CA ASN A 58 0.63 -5.43 1.24
C ASN A 58 -0.55 -4.53 0.86
N VAL A 59 -1.24 -4.91 -0.19
CA VAL A 59 -2.55 -4.34 -0.54
C VAL A 59 -3.60 -5.07 0.29
N VAL A 60 -4.40 -4.31 1.01
CA VAL A 60 -5.46 -4.85 1.88
C VAL A 60 -6.76 -4.09 1.67
N ALA A 61 -7.85 -4.65 2.14
CA ALA A 61 -9.09 -3.90 2.25
C ALA A 61 -8.92 -2.73 3.23
N TRP A 62 -9.39 -1.55 2.86
CA TRP A 62 -9.40 -0.40 3.77
C TRP A 62 -10.17 -0.72 5.06
N GLN A 63 -11.34 -1.31 4.92
CA GLN A 63 -12.14 -1.87 6.01
C GLN A 63 -12.87 -3.12 5.53
N GLU A 64 -12.89 -4.14 6.37
CA GLU A 64 -13.70 -5.33 6.18
C GLU A 64 -14.85 -5.37 7.20
N ALA A 65 -16.03 -5.67 6.73
CA ALA A 65 -17.16 -6.01 7.58
C ALA A 65 -17.34 -7.53 7.58
N VAL A 66 -17.30 -8.12 8.77
CA VAL A 66 -17.64 -9.52 8.99
C VAL A 66 -19.14 -9.60 9.20
N ILE A 67 -19.83 -10.39 8.38
CA ILE A 67 -21.27 -10.56 8.39
C ILE A 67 -21.54 -11.98 8.88
N GLY A 68 -22.11 -12.08 10.07
CA GLY A 68 -22.45 -13.34 10.73
C GLY A 68 -23.94 -13.55 10.86
N ALA A 69 -24.33 -14.77 11.27
CA ALA A 69 -25.68 -15.06 11.71
C ALA A 69 -25.91 -14.45 13.10
N GLU A 70 -27.02 -13.73 13.28
CA GLU A 70 -27.44 -13.22 14.60
C GLU A 70 -28.16 -14.28 15.43
N THR A 71 -28.72 -15.30 14.75
CA THR A 71 -29.43 -16.41 15.38
C THR A 71 -28.74 -17.73 15.05
N GLY A 72 -28.72 -18.64 16.03
CA GLY A 72 -28.13 -19.98 15.88
C GLY A 72 -29.18 -21.08 15.70
N ASN A 73 -28.70 -22.28 15.34
CA ASN A 73 -29.49 -23.52 15.18
C ASN A 73 -30.61 -23.43 14.13
N GLN A 74 -30.43 -22.58 13.13
CA GLN A 74 -31.38 -22.46 12.03
C GLN A 74 -30.68 -22.80 10.72
N ARG A 75 -31.42 -23.40 9.78
CA ARG A 75 -30.86 -23.82 8.50
C ARG A 75 -30.80 -22.65 7.52
N LEU A 76 -29.67 -22.51 6.81
CA LEU A 76 -29.58 -21.63 5.64
C LEU A 76 -30.43 -22.20 4.49
N THR A 77 -31.45 -21.47 4.09
CA THR A 77 -32.37 -21.87 3.01
C THR A 77 -31.99 -21.31 1.65
N ASP A 78 -31.34 -20.14 1.64
CA ASP A 78 -30.99 -19.44 0.39
C ASP A 78 -29.68 -18.66 0.59
N VAL A 79 -28.83 -18.67 -0.43
CA VAL A 79 -27.58 -17.89 -0.51
C VAL A 79 -27.55 -17.22 -1.88
N ARG A 80 -27.58 -15.88 -1.91
CA ARG A 80 -27.83 -15.10 -3.12
C ARG A 80 -26.59 -14.49 -3.76
N VAL A 81 -25.48 -14.48 -3.04
CA VAL A 81 -24.25 -13.81 -3.46
C VAL A 81 -23.06 -14.75 -3.45
N GLN A 82 -22.10 -14.45 -4.33
CA GLN A 82 -20.85 -15.15 -4.46
C GLN A 82 -19.66 -14.22 -4.12
N VAL A 83 -18.48 -14.81 -3.95
CA VAL A 83 -17.24 -14.04 -3.83
C VAL A 83 -17.00 -13.25 -5.11
N GLY A 84 -16.73 -11.95 -4.97
CA GLY A 84 -16.56 -11.02 -6.08
C GLY A 84 -17.80 -10.18 -6.40
N ASP A 85 -18.98 -10.56 -5.90
CA ASP A 85 -20.20 -9.80 -6.15
C ASP A 85 -20.19 -8.44 -5.46
N ARG A 86 -20.72 -7.44 -6.15
CA ARG A 86 -20.99 -6.11 -5.59
C ARG A 86 -22.38 -6.08 -5.00
N VAL A 87 -22.47 -5.60 -3.76
CA VAL A 87 -23.71 -5.47 -3.01
C VAL A 87 -23.89 -4.05 -2.50
N ARG A 88 -25.15 -3.66 -2.31
CA ARG A 88 -25.55 -2.40 -1.70
C ARG A 88 -25.95 -2.62 -0.25
N LYS A 89 -25.90 -1.57 0.55
CA LYS A 89 -26.42 -1.61 1.92
C LYS A 89 -27.87 -2.07 1.95
N GLY A 90 -28.14 -3.08 2.79
CA GLY A 90 -29.48 -3.67 2.96
C GLY A 90 -29.81 -4.83 2.01
N ASP A 91 -28.99 -5.10 1.00
CA ASP A 91 -29.17 -6.25 0.11
C ASP A 91 -29.18 -7.54 0.91
N VAL A 92 -30.09 -8.47 0.54
CA VAL A 92 -30.19 -9.78 1.19
C VAL A 92 -29.12 -10.70 0.61
N LEU A 93 -28.16 -11.09 1.44
CA LEU A 93 -27.07 -11.98 1.08
C LEU A 93 -27.44 -13.45 1.22
N ALA A 94 -28.18 -13.77 2.28
CA ALA A 94 -28.68 -15.11 2.56
C ALA A 94 -29.99 -15.07 3.35
N ARG A 95 -30.68 -16.17 3.41
CA ARG A 95 -31.85 -16.38 4.26
C ARG A 95 -31.68 -17.64 5.09
N ILE A 96 -32.08 -17.57 6.33
CA ILE A 96 -32.24 -18.71 7.21
C ILE A 96 -33.75 -19.06 7.29
N ASP A 97 -34.03 -20.26 7.78
CA ASP A 97 -35.40 -20.72 7.97
C ASP A 97 -36.19 -19.73 8.83
N ALA A 98 -37.31 -19.28 8.32
CA ALA A 98 -38.16 -18.27 8.94
C ALA A 98 -39.51 -18.82 9.40
N GLU A 99 -39.78 -20.13 9.22
CA GLU A 99 -41.11 -20.71 9.52
C GLU A 99 -41.52 -20.44 10.96
N THR A 100 -40.68 -20.76 11.93
CA THR A 100 -40.96 -20.55 13.35
C THR A 100 -41.14 -19.06 13.65
N ALA A 101 -40.25 -18.18 13.16
CA ALA A 101 -40.34 -16.75 13.41
C ALA A 101 -41.59 -16.13 12.76
N SER A 102 -42.02 -16.62 11.59
CA SER A 102 -43.23 -16.16 10.96
C SER A 102 -44.49 -16.59 11.71
N ALA A 103 -44.50 -17.80 12.27
CA ALA A 103 -45.59 -18.29 13.12
C ALA A 103 -45.71 -17.45 14.41
N GLU A 104 -44.58 -17.11 15.06
CA GLU A 104 -44.56 -16.24 16.25
C GLU A 104 -45.11 -14.83 15.93
N VAL A 105 -44.81 -14.27 14.76
CA VAL A 105 -45.39 -12.98 14.34
C VAL A 105 -46.88 -13.10 14.12
N ALA A 106 -47.37 -14.20 13.51
CA ALA A 106 -48.79 -14.41 13.30
C ALA A 106 -49.57 -14.55 14.62
N GLU A 107 -49.03 -15.29 15.60
CA GLU A 107 -49.57 -15.43 16.95
C GLU A 107 -49.64 -14.08 17.68
N ALA A 108 -48.51 -13.34 17.72
CA ALA A 108 -48.43 -12.04 18.39
C ALA A 108 -49.42 -11.03 17.74
N LYS A 109 -49.60 -11.08 16.41
CA LYS A 109 -50.55 -10.24 15.69
C LYS A 109 -52.00 -10.56 16.06
N ALA A 110 -52.32 -11.85 16.19
CA ALA A 110 -53.66 -12.28 16.63
C ALA A 110 -53.96 -11.80 18.06
N SER A 111 -52.95 -11.90 18.99
CA SER A 111 -53.10 -11.41 20.36
C SER A 111 -53.31 -9.89 20.43
N VAL A 112 -52.63 -9.10 19.57
CA VAL A 112 -52.92 -7.66 19.48
C VAL A 112 -54.32 -7.38 19.04
N ALA A 113 -54.85 -8.08 18.03
CA ALA A 113 -56.20 -7.90 17.54
C ALA A 113 -57.27 -8.25 18.60
N GLU A 114 -57.06 -9.31 19.38
CA GLU A 114 -57.91 -9.69 20.51
C GLU A 114 -57.98 -8.57 21.56
N LEU A 115 -56.80 -8.05 21.96
CA LEU A 115 -56.71 -7.00 22.99
C LEU A 115 -57.20 -5.64 22.48
N GLU A 116 -57.12 -5.36 21.18
CA GLU A 116 -57.74 -4.18 20.58
C GLU A 116 -59.27 -4.23 20.69
N ALA A 117 -59.88 -5.42 20.42
CA ALA A 117 -61.31 -5.60 20.59
C ALA A 117 -61.76 -5.48 22.06
N ALA A 118 -61.02 -6.10 22.99
CA ALA A 118 -61.29 -6.01 24.43
C ALA A 118 -61.14 -4.57 24.97
N LEU A 119 -60.15 -3.81 24.48
CA LEU A 119 -59.96 -2.42 24.81
C LEU A 119 -61.12 -1.54 24.28
N ALA A 120 -61.62 -1.81 23.07
CA ALA A 120 -62.75 -1.09 22.48
C ALA A 120 -64.01 -1.27 23.34
N GLU A 121 -64.26 -2.46 23.84
CA GLU A 121 -65.34 -2.74 24.77
C GLU A 121 -65.14 -1.97 26.10
N ALA A 122 -63.95 -2.06 26.71
CA ALA A 122 -63.65 -1.40 27.96
C ALA A 122 -63.79 0.16 27.85
N LYS A 123 -63.35 0.74 26.73
CA LYS A 123 -63.51 2.16 26.42
C LYS A 123 -64.98 2.55 26.27
N ALA A 124 -65.80 1.75 25.58
CA ALA A 124 -67.25 2.01 25.44
C ALA A 124 -67.96 1.95 26.80
N ASN A 125 -67.58 0.96 27.65
CA ASN A 125 -68.12 0.83 28.99
C ASN A 125 -67.72 2.01 29.91
N ALA A 126 -66.46 2.41 29.89
CA ALA A 126 -65.96 3.55 30.63
C ALA A 126 -66.63 4.89 30.19
N GLY A 127 -66.83 5.07 28.88
CA GLY A 127 -67.57 6.19 28.32
C GLY A 127 -69.02 6.26 28.86
N ARG A 128 -69.75 5.17 28.74
CA ARG A 128 -71.10 5.06 29.29
C ARG A 128 -71.15 5.30 30.80
N ALA A 129 -70.20 4.76 31.56
CA ALA A 129 -70.13 4.97 32.98
C ALA A 129 -69.87 6.40 33.38
N ARG A 130 -69.09 7.15 32.64
CA ARG A 130 -68.88 8.61 32.84
C ARG A 130 -70.18 9.38 32.65
N GLU A 131 -70.89 9.15 31.53
CA GLU A 131 -72.15 9.82 31.24
C GLU A 131 -73.22 9.55 32.29
N LEU A 132 -73.37 8.26 32.70
CA LEU A 132 -74.34 7.86 33.75
C LEU A 132 -74.01 8.41 35.11
N ARG A 133 -72.72 8.56 35.47
CA ARG A 133 -72.29 9.21 36.68
C ARG A 133 -72.65 10.70 36.70
N GLU A 134 -72.42 11.41 35.60
CA GLU A 134 -72.82 12.82 35.48
C GLU A 134 -74.32 13.02 35.65
N LYS A 135 -75.13 12.06 35.19
CA LYS A 135 -76.58 12.03 35.36
C LYS A 135 -77.04 11.53 36.74
N GLY A 136 -76.13 11.16 37.62
CA GLY A 136 -76.44 10.67 38.98
C GLY A 136 -76.86 9.22 39.09
N PHE A 137 -76.78 8.44 38.02
CA PHE A 137 -77.21 7.01 38.01
C PHE A 137 -76.11 6.05 38.45
N TYR A 138 -74.85 6.43 38.39
CA TYR A 138 -73.73 5.55 38.82
C TYR A 138 -72.96 6.19 39.98
N SER A 139 -72.52 5.33 40.92
CA SER A 139 -71.65 5.74 42.02
C SER A 139 -70.23 6.07 41.49
N ALA A 140 -69.52 6.93 42.26
CA ALA A 140 -68.10 7.23 41.95
C ALA A 140 -67.23 5.97 41.88
N GLN A 141 -67.48 4.98 42.76
CA GLN A 141 -66.77 3.71 42.79
C GLN A 141 -66.95 2.90 41.52
N MET A 142 -68.19 2.82 40.99
CA MET A 142 -68.49 2.08 39.77
C MET A 142 -67.86 2.77 38.55
N ALA A 143 -67.91 4.07 38.45
CA ALA A 143 -67.23 4.82 37.37
C ALA A 143 -65.71 4.61 37.43
N THR A 144 -65.10 4.65 38.62
CA THR A 144 -63.65 4.38 38.79
C THR A 144 -63.29 2.96 38.35
N GLN A 145 -64.14 1.95 38.64
CA GLN A 145 -63.90 0.55 38.23
C GLN A 145 -63.81 0.43 36.71
N TYR A 146 -64.74 1.06 35.92
CA TYR A 146 -64.67 1.03 34.46
C TYR A 146 -63.49 1.82 33.90
N GLN A 147 -63.12 2.92 34.53
CA GLN A 147 -61.93 3.67 34.15
C GLN A 147 -60.66 2.88 34.38
N THR A 148 -60.57 2.16 35.51
CA THR A 148 -59.41 1.28 35.81
C THR A 148 -59.35 0.14 34.82
N ALA A 149 -60.51 -0.45 34.39
CA ALA A 149 -60.57 -1.49 33.39
C ALA A 149 -60.10 -0.97 32.01
N GLU A 150 -60.45 0.24 31.62
CA GLU A 150 -59.93 0.89 30.39
C GLU A 150 -58.40 1.08 30.49
N GLN A 151 -57.86 1.59 31.59
CA GLN A 151 -56.44 1.76 31.76
C GLN A 151 -55.68 0.42 31.76
N ALA A 152 -56.24 -0.62 32.39
CA ALA A 152 -55.69 -1.96 32.35
C ALA A 152 -55.68 -2.53 30.91
N GLY A 153 -56.72 -2.27 30.12
CA GLY A 153 -56.82 -2.65 28.73
C GLY A 153 -55.76 -1.99 27.87
N LEU A 154 -55.54 -0.65 28.08
CA LEU A 154 -54.45 0.08 27.42
C LEU A 154 -53.06 -0.49 27.73
N ALA A 155 -52.79 -0.80 28.99
CA ALA A 155 -51.52 -1.38 29.40
C ALA A 155 -51.31 -2.79 28.78
N ARG A 156 -52.34 -3.63 28.75
CA ARG A 156 -52.27 -4.97 28.13
C ARG A 156 -52.02 -4.89 26.62
N LEU A 157 -52.69 -3.97 25.91
CA LEU A 157 -52.47 -3.76 24.47
C LEU A 157 -51.04 -3.25 24.20
N ALA A 158 -50.54 -2.33 24.99
CA ALA A 158 -49.16 -1.84 24.88
C ALA A 158 -48.13 -3.00 25.05
N ALA A 159 -48.35 -3.87 26.03
CA ALA A 159 -47.51 -5.06 26.24
C ALA A 159 -47.56 -6.03 25.05
N ALA A 160 -48.76 -6.28 24.47
CA ALA A 160 -48.91 -7.15 23.30
C ALA A 160 -48.23 -6.57 22.05
N ARG A 161 -48.33 -5.27 21.84
CA ARG A 161 -47.65 -4.58 20.72
C ARG A 161 -46.12 -4.72 20.87
N ALA A 162 -45.55 -4.52 22.07
CA ALA A 162 -44.16 -4.73 22.30
C ALA A 162 -43.68 -6.17 22.02
N ARG A 163 -44.56 -7.17 22.29
CA ARG A 163 -44.26 -8.57 21.93
C ARG A 163 -44.30 -8.78 20.42
N LEU A 164 -45.25 -8.16 19.70
CA LEU A 164 -45.32 -8.21 18.24
C LEU A 164 -44.07 -7.58 17.61
N ASP A 165 -43.65 -6.43 18.09
CA ASP A 165 -42.43 -5.76 17.62
C ASP A 165 -41.18 -6.64 17.82
N ALA A 166 -41.08 -7.32 18.97
CA ALA A 166 -39.99 -8.25 19.25
C ALA A 166 -40.02 -9.46 18.29
N ALA A 167 -41.20 -10.03 18.01
CA ALA A 167 -41.35 -11.12 17.06
C ALA A 167 -41.00 -10.68 15.61
N GLN A 168 -41.44 -9.50 15.19
CA GLN A 168 -41.08 -8.92 13.89
C GLN A 168 -39.57 -8.69 13.75
N LEU A 169 -38.89 -8.23 14.79
CA LEU A 169 -37.44 -8.09 14.80
C LEU A 169 -36.75 -9.45 14.65
N ARG A 170 -37.23 -10.51 15.32
CA ARG A 170 -36.67 -11.86 15.13
C ARG A 170 -36.85 -12.34 13.70
N LEU A 171 -38.04 -12.13 13.11
CA LEU A 171 -38.30 -12.46 11.71
C LEU A 171 -37.40 -11.65 10.76
N ALA A 172 -37.20 -10.36 11.00
CA ALA A 172 -36.30 -9.54 10.17
C ALA A 172 -34.84 -10.03 10.18
N ARG A 173 -34.40 -10.60 11.31
CA ARG A 173 -33.04 -11.17 11.47
C ARG A 173 -32.83 -12.50 10.75
N THR A 174 -33.89 -13.13 10.25
CA THR A 174 -33.76 -14.33 9.39
C THR A 174 -33.22 -13.99 8.00
N ALA A 175 -33.29 -12.75 7.57
CA ALA A 175 -32.66 -12.25 6.35
C ALA A 175 -31.31 -11.61 6.68
N ILE A 176 -30.23 -12.26 6.31
CA ILE A 176 -28.87 -11.77 6.48
C ILE A 176 -28.61 -10.71 5.41
N ARG A 177 -28.32 -9.48 5.84
CA ARG A 177 -28.20 -8.32 4.96
C ARG A 177 -26.82 -7.70 4.99
N ALA A 178 -26.42 -7.07 3.88
CA ALA A 178 -25.21 -6.28 3.81
C ALA A 178 -25.32 -5.04 4.72
N PRO A 179 -24.38 -4.83 5.65
CA PRO A 179 -24.37 -3.66 6.54
C PRO A 179 -23.99 -2.37 5.81
N ASP A 180 -23.28 -2.50 4.68
CA ASP A 180 -22.81 -1.40 3.85
C ASP A 180 -22.71 -1.85 2.38
N GLU A 181 -22.44 -0.91 1.48
CA GLU A 181 -22.09 -1.24 0.10
C GLU A 181 -20.65 -1.77 0.03
N GLY A 182 -20.36 -2.63 -0.97
CA GLY A 182 -19.02 -3.16 -1.16
C GLY A 182 -18.94 -4.39 -2.04
N VAL A 183 -17.83 -5.13 -1.87
CA VAL A 183 -17.54 -6.37 -2.62
C VAL A 183 -17.37 -7.51 -1.64
N ILE A 184 -18.02 -8.64 -1.89
CA ILE A 184 -17.89 -9.85 -1.08
C ILE A 184 -16.48 -10.43 -1.30
N SER A 185 -15.67 -10.45 -0.23
CA SER A 185 -14.30 -10.99 -0.28
C SER A 185 -14.21 -12.46 0.14
N ALA A 186 -15.12 -12.92 1.00
CA ALA A 186 -15.19 -14.31 1.41
C ALA A 186 -16.62 -14.74 1.67
N ARG A 187 -16.92 -16.03 1.47
CA ARG A 187 -18.21 -16.67 1.73
C ARG A 187 -17.99 -18.06 2.33
N THR A 188 -18.46 -18.25 3.55
CA THR A 188 -18.52 -19.55 4.22
C THR A 188 -19.94 -20.11 4.27
N ALA A 189 -20.94 -19.25 3.97
CA ALA A 189 -22.34 -19.63 3.92
C ALA A 189 -22.60 -20.70 2.86
N ALA A 190 -23.24 -21.80 3.25
CA ALA A 190 -23.69 -22.87 2.33
C ALA A 190 -25.17 -23.18 2.59
N VAL A 191 -25.94 -23.34 1.52
CA VAL A 191 -27.34 -23.75 1.62
C VAL A 191 -27.44 -25.11 2.31
N GLY A 192 -28.33 -25.23 3.27
CA GLY A 192 -28.53 -26.45 4.06
C GLY A 192 -27.69 -26.53 5.34
N SER A 193 -26.66 -25.69 5.51
CA SER A 193 -25.87 -25.65 6.75
C SER A 193 -26.69 -25.04 7.91
N LEU A 194 -26.37 -25.46 9.13
CA LEU A 194 -26.91 -24.84 10.34
C LEU A 194 -26.05 -23.64 10.71
N THR A 195 -26.69 -22.56 11.13
CA THR A 195 -26.03 -21.36 11.61
C THR A 195 -25.66 -21.51 13.09
N GLN A 196 -24.55 -20.85 13.48
CA GLN A 196 -24.22 -20.59 14.87
C GLN A 196 -24.21 -19.07 15.08
N ALA A 197 -24.70 -18.60 16.21
CA ALA A 197 -24.69 -17.18 16.53
C ALA A 197 -23.24 -16.64 16.54
N GLY A 198 -22.99 -15.57 15.80
CA GLY A 198 -21.64 -14.98 15.65
C GLY A 198 -20.76 -15.68 14.62
N GLN A 199 -21.17 -16.78 14.00
CA GLN A 199 -20.40 -17.43 12.94
C GLN A 199 -20.31 -16.52 11.72
N GLU A 200 -19.10 -16.30 11.21
CA GLU A 200 -18.86 -15.59 9.95
C GLU A 200 -19.51 -16.36 8.78
N LEU A 201 -20.36 -15.67 8.04
CA LEU A 201 -21.00 -16.19 6.82
C LEU A 201 -20.48 -15.50 5.56
N PHE A 202 -20.20 -14.22 5.68
CA PHE A 202 -19.63 -13.42 4.59
C PHE A 202 -18.62 -12.42 5.14
N ARG A 203 -17.70 -12.02 4.27
CA ARG A 203 -16.81 -10.90 4.50
C ARG A 203 -16.97 -9.90 3.37
N LEU A 204 -17.10 -8.63 3.70
CA LEU A 204 -17.37 -7.54 2.77
C LEU A 204 -16.25 -6.50 2.84
N ILE A 205 -15.63 -6.19 1.71
CA ILE A 205 -14.75 -5.03 1.56
C ILE A 205 -15.64 -3.81 1.37
N ARG A 206 -15.69 -2.93 2.37
CA ARG A 206 -16.55 -1.74 2.37
C ARG A 206 -16.17 -0.79 1.24
N GLY A 207 -17.18 -0.39 0.44
CA GLY A 207 -16.99 0.46 -0.74
C GLY A 207 -16.10 -0.15 -1.83
N GLY A 208 -15.66 -1.41 -1.70
CA GLY A 208 -14.66 -2.01 -2.58
C GLY A 208 -13.28 -1.31 -2.50
N ARG A 209 -13.03 -0.51 -1.44
CA ARG A 209 -11.81 0.29 -1.30
C ARG A 209 -10.65 -0.55 -0.80
N LEU A 210 -9.53 -0.40 -1.51
CA LEU A 210 -8.25 -0.99 -1.14
C LEU A 210 -7.28 0.08 -0.66
N GLU A 211 -6.37 -0.31 0.21
CA GLU A 211 -5.24 0.50 0.64
C GLU A 211 -3.95 -0.31 0.54
N TRP A 212 -2.87 0.37 0.24
CA TRP A 212 -1.54 -0.21 0.36
C TRP A 212 -0.96 0.15 1.72
N ARG A 213 -0.59 -0.85 2.49
CA ARG A 213 0.12 -0.70 3.76
C ARG A 213 1.60 -0.86 3.51
N ALA A 214 2.26 0.27 3.28
CA ALA A 214 3.70 0.31 3.06
C ALA A 214 4.46 0.29 4.38
N GLU A 215 5.50 -0.51 4.44
CA GLU A 215 6.42 -0.57 5.57
C GLU A 215 7.62 0.32 5.30
N ILE A 216 7.84 1.30 6.17
CA ILE A 216 8.88 2.33 6.02
C ILE A 216 9.74 2.33 7.28
N PRO A 217 11.09 2.36 7.15
CA PRO A 217 11.98 2.53 8.29
C PRO A 217 11.68 3.82 9.06
N ALA A 218 11.76 3.76 10.40
CA ALA A 218 11.42 4.87 11.28
C ALA A 218 12.17 6.18 10.92
N ALA A 219 13.40 6.07 10.45
CA ALA A 219 14.22 7.22 10.05
C ALA A 219 13.63 8.01 8.86
N ASP A 220 12.89 7.34 7.98
CA ASP A 220 12.32 7.95 6.77
C ASP A 220 10.86 8.37 6.92
N LEU A 221 10.18 7.93 7.99
CA LEU A 221 8.76 8.26 8.22
C LEU A 221 8.49 9.77 8.29
N LEU A 222 9.41 10.52 8.90
CA LEU A 222 9.26 11.98 9.07
C LEU A 222 9.31 12.75 7.74
N ARG A 223 9.80 12.11 6.68
CA ARG A 223 9.88 12.69 5.33
C ARG A 223 8.56 12.57 4.57
N LEU A 224 7.64 11.72 5.06
CA LEU A 224 6.34 11.48 4.44
C LEU A 224 5.24 12.28 5.13
N LYS A 225 4.32 12.80 4.32
CA LYS A 225 3.16 13.56 4.79
C LYS A 225 1.88 13.01 4.17
N ALA A 226 0.77 13.19 4.87
CA ALA A 226 -0.54 12.94 4.26
C ALA A 226 -0.70 13.77 2.97
N GLY A 227 -1.26 13.15 1.94
CA GLY A 227 -1.40 13.74 0.61
C GLY A 227 -0.22 13.48 -0.35
N SER A 228 0.94 12.97 0.13
CA SER A 228 2.04 12.59 -0.75
C SER A 228 1.60 11.52 -1.75
N THR A 229 2.11 11.58 -2.97
CA THR A 229 1.83 10.59 -4.02
C THR A 229 2.74 9.38 -3.84
N ALA A 230 2.15 8.20 -4.00
CA ALA A 230 2.86 6.93 -4.08
C ALA A 230 2.55 6.26 -5.41
N SER A 231 3.57 5.74 -6.09
CA SER A 231 3.44 4.95 -7.30
C SER A 231 3.72 3.49 -6.97
N LEU A 232 2.76 2.61 -7.18
CA LEU A 232 2.88 1.19 -6.93
C LEU A 232 3.04 0.43 -8.24
N ARG A 233 3.90 -0.56 -8.24
CA ARG A 233 4.01 -1.51 -9.33
C ARG A 233 3.35 -2.82 -8.94
N ALA A 234 2.29 -3.18 -9.64
CA ALA A 234 1.61 -4.46 -9.50
C ALA A 234 2.48 -5.61 -10.03
N PRO A 235 2.23 -6.87 -9.63
CA PRO A 235 2.98 -8.03 -10.13
C PRO A 235 2.94 -8.22 -11.66
N ASN A 236 1.88 -7.72 -12.32
CA ASN A 236 1.75 -7.70 -13.78
C ASN A 236 2.52 -6.55 -14.46
N GLY A 237 3.24 -5.71 -13.68
CA GLY A 237 4.00 -4.57 -14.18
C GLY A 237 3.20 -3.27 -14.31
N GLU A 238 1.88 -3.29 -14.12
CA GLU A 238 1.02 -2.11 -14.16
C GLU A 238 1.36 -1.14 -13.03
N LEU A 239 1.41 0.15 -13.38
CA LEU A 239 1.63 1.22 -12.41
C LEU A 239 0.28 1.76 -11.92
N THR A 240 0.12 1.80 -10.61
CA THR A 240 -1.05 2.39 -9.94
C THR A 240 -0.58 3.52 -9.04
N GLU A 241 -1.17 4.69 -9.21
CA GLU A 241 -0.93 5.82 -8.32
C GLU A 241 -1.92 5.82 -7.16
N GLY A 242 -1.40 6.06 -5.96
CA GLY A 242 -2.17 6.22 -4.75
C GLY A 242 -1.77 7.48 -3.99
N LYS A 243 -2.55 7.85 -2.99
CA LYS A 243 -2.27 8.99 -2.10
C LYS A 243 -2.11 8.53 -0.67
N VAL A 244 -1.07 9.01 -0.01
CA VAL A 244 -0.87 8.79 1.43
C VAL A 244 -2.04 9.40 2.18
N ARG A 245 -2.84 8.56 2.81
CA ARG A 245 -3.92 8.99 3.69
C ARG A 245 -3.40 9.31 5.08
N MET A 246 -2.50 8.46 5.59
CA MET A 246 -2.02 8.58 6.96
C MET A 246 -0.66 7.89 7.10
N VAL A 247 0.22 8.47 7.90
CA VAL A 247 1.41 7.82 8.46
C VAL A 247 1.03 7.32 9.85
N ALA A 248 1.30 6.05 10.16
CA ALA A 248 0.99 5.50 11.47
C ALA A 248 1.67 6.29 12.59
N PRO A 249 0.98 6.51 13.73
CA PRO A 249 1.56 7.23 14.86
C PRO A 249 2.58 6.40 15.65
N SER A 250 2.69 5.12 15.37
CA SER A 250 3.57 4.17 16.06
C SER A 250 4.46 3.41 15.09
N VAL A 251 5.59 2.96 15.60
CA VAL A 251 6.57 2.12 14.93
C VAL A 251 6.57 0.77 15.61
N ASP A 252 6.62 -0.30 14.86
CA ASP A 252 6.79 -1.65 15.38
C ASP A 252 8.20 -1.79 15.98
N PRO A 253 8.34 -2.09 17.29
CA PRO A 253 9.64 -2.18 17.94
C PRO A 253 10.48 -3.36 17.44
N ALA A 254 9.88 -4.42 16.92
CA ALA A 254 10.58 -5.60 16.43
C ALA A 254 11.22 -5.36 15.06
N THR A 255 10.49 -4.74 14.14
CA THR A 255 10.95 -4.46 12.78
C THR A 255 11.56 -3.07 12.64
N ARG A 256 11.29 -2.15 13.57
CA ARG A 256 11.63 -0.71 13.52
C ARG A 256 11.04 0.01 12.31
N ASN A 257 9.99 -0.55 11.73
CA ASN A 257 9.24 0.03 10.63
C ASN A 257 7.94 0.64 11.14
N GLY A 258 7.53 1.72 10.51
CA GLY A 258 6.17 2.25 10.65
C GLY A 258 5.35 1.98 9.40
N LEU A 259 4.04 1.99 9.57
CA LEU A 259 3.10 1.78 8.46
C LEU A 259 2.69 3.11 7.84
N VAL A 260 2.66 3.14 6.53
CA VAL A 260 2.08 4.25 5.76
C VAL A 260 0.89 3.71 4.97
N TYR A 261 -0.27 4.30 5.20
CA TYR A 261 -1.52 3.91 4.57
C TYR A 261 -1.75 4.75 3.33
N VAL A 262 -1.80 4.09 2.18
CA VAL A 262 -1.99 4.73 0.87
C VAL A 262 -3.31 4.29 0.30
N ASP A 263 -4.21 5.22 0.07
CA ASP A 263 -5.48 4.96 -0.60
C ASP A 263 -5.25 4.69 -2.09
N LEU A 264 -5.84 3.61 -2.58
CA LEU A 264 -5.76 3.20 -3.97
C LEU A 264 -7.05 3.55 -4.73
N PRO A 265 -6.99 3.86 -6.02
CA PRO A 265 -8.18 4.10 -6.83
C PRO A 265 -9.01 2.81 -6.98
N ALA A 266 -10.31 2.96 -7.14
CA ALA A 266 -11.24 1.82 -7.25
C ALA A 266 -11.04 0.95 -8.50
N SER A 267 -10.36 1.50 -9.54
CA SER A 267 -10.12 0.83 -10.83
C SER A 267 -8.75 0.15 -10.91
N THR A 268 -8.15 -0.20 -9.78
CA THR A 268 -6.84 -0.87 -9.80
C THR A 268 -6.99 -2.35 -10.15
N GLY A 269 -6.05 -2.91 -10.90
CA GLY A 269 -5.91 -4.36 -11.09
C GLY A 269 -5.44 -5.10 -9.84
N LEU A 270 -5.13 -4.38 -8.75
CA LEU A 270 -4.68 -4.94 -7.49
C LEU A 270 -5.83 -5.58 -6.71
N LYS A 271 -5.54 -6.61 -5.95
CA LYS A 271 -6.50 -7.29 -5.07
C LYS A 271 -5.99 -7.31 -3.63
N ALA A 272 -6.90 -7.35 -2.69
CA ALA A 272 -6.55 -7.56 -1.28
C ALA A 272 -5.74 -8.85 -1.12
N GLY A 273 -4.68 -8.81 -0.31
CA GLY A 273 -3.73 -9.91 -0.11
C GLY A 273 -2.51 -9.86 -1.05
N MET A 274 -2.49 -9.01 -2.08
CA MET A 274 -1.33 -8.88 -2.95
C MET A 274 -0.21 -8.09 -2.28
N PHE A 275 1.03 -8.57 -2.49
CA PHE A 275 2.23 -7.79 -2.18
C PHE A 275 2.51 -6.81 -3.32
N ALA A 276 2.86 -5.58 -2.99
CA ALA A 276 3.24 -4.55 -3.95
C ALA A 276 4.52 -3.83 -3.53
N ARG A 277 5.32 -3.46 -4.52
CA ARG A 277 6.43 -2.53 -4.36
C ARG A 277 5.99 -1.17 -4.86
N GLY A 278 6.44 -0.12 -4.18
CA GLY A 278 6.11 1.23 -4.58
C GLY A 278 7.17 2.23 -4.18
N GLU A 279 6.99 3.44 -4.67
CA GLU A 279 7.86 4.58 -4.43
C GLU A 279 7.02 5.79 -4.03
N PHE A 280 7.46 6.47 -2.99
CA PHE A 280 6.88 7.73 -2.56
C PHE A 280 7.67 8.89 -3.17
N ALA A 281 6.97 9.82 -3.79
CA ALA A 281 7.57 11.06 -4.26
C ALA A 281 7.83 11.99 -3.06
N LEU A 282 9.11 12.32 -2.83
CA LEU A 282 9.52 13.21 -1.74
C LEU A 282 9.80 14.65 -2.22
N GLY A 283 9.52 14.93 -3.50
CA GLY A 283 9.83 16.20 -4.15
C GLY A 283 11.09 16.12 -5.00
N GLU A 284 11.65 17.27 -5.31
CA GLU A 284 12.86 17.41 -6.11
C GLU A 284 13.99 17.99 -5.24
N GLN A 285 15.18 17.50 -5.50
CA GLN A 285 16.40 18.05 -4.89
C GLN A 285 17.39 18.43 -5.98
N PRO A 286 18.13 19.56 -5.81
CA PRO A 286 19.21 19.90 -6.70
C PRO A 286 20.27 18.81 -6.69
N ALA A 287 20.58 18.26 -7.85
CA ALA A 287 21.62 17.29 -8.08
C ALA A 287 22.71 17.92 -8.95
N ARG A 288 23.97 17.84 -8.52
CA ARG A 288 25.10 18.25 -9.32
C ARG A 288 25.47 17.11 -10.26
N VAL A 289 25.28 17.29 -11.55
CA VAL A 289 25.38 16.20 -12.51
C VAL A 289 26.48 16.44 -13.55
N VAL A 290 27.09 15.33 -13.95
CA VAL A 290 28.04 15.27 -15.09
C VAL A 290 27.59 14.16 -16.05
N PRO A 291 28.01 14.20 -17.32
CA PRO A 291 27.80 13.08 -18.21
C PRO A 291 28.40 11.78 -17.65
N GLN A 292 27.71 10.66 -17.77
CA GLN A 292 28.18 9.36 -17.28
C GLN A 292 29.55 8.99 -17.88
N ALA A 293 29.80 9.35 -19.15
CA ALA A 293 31.06 9.11 -19.83
C ALA A 293 32.28 9.87 -19.20
N ALA A 294 32.01 10.90 -18.38
CA ALA A 294 33.03 11.62 -17.65
C ALA A 294 33.53 10.86 -16.40
N VAL A 295 32.78 9.88 -15.91
CA VAL A 295 33.11 9.12 -14.72
C VAL A 295 33.75 7.79 -15.08
N VAL A 296 34.97 7.56 -14.57
CA VAL A 296 35.75 6.35 -14.78
C VAL A 296 35.82 5.57 -13.48
N LEU A 297 35.47 4.29 -13.52
CA LEU A 297 35.60 3.38 -12.38
C LEU A 297 36.95 2.66 -12.46
N ARG A 298 37.79 2.81 -11.43
CA ARG A 298 39.06 2.10 -11.30
C ARG A 298 39.19 1.59 -9.87
N GLU A 299 39.55 0.34 -9.71
CA GLU A 299 39.82 -0.30 -8.40
C GLU A 299 38.65 -0.10 -7.39
N GLY A 300 37.42 -0.06 -7.87
CA GLY A 300 36.22 0.13 -7.02
C GLY A 300 35.94 1.57 -6.63
N PHE A 301 36.68 2.55 -7.15
CA PHE A 301 36.45 3.98 -6.92
C PHE A 301 36.05 4.70 -8.20
N ALA A 302 35.27 5.75 -8.04
CA ALA A 302 34.89 6.63 -9.14
C ALA A 302 35.85 7.82 -9.23
N TYR A 303 36.30 8.12 -10.44
CA TYR A 303 37.17 9.21 -10.74
C TYR A 303 36.62 10.05 -11.89
N VAL A 304 36.93 11.35 -11.87
CA VAL A 304 36.76 12.24 -13.02
C VAL A 304 38.14 12.87 -13.32
N TYR A 305 38.34 13.25 -14.59
CA TYR A 305 39.53 14.00 -14.98
C TYR A 305 39.18 15.47 -15.09
N ARG A 306 39.71 16.28 -14.16
CA ARG A 306 39.50 17.73 -14.12
C ARG A 306 40.58 18.42 -14.94
N LEU A 307 40.18 19.38 -15.77
CA LEU A 307 41.16 20.19 -16.48
C LEU A 307 41.90 21.13 -15.51
N GLU A 308 43.21 21.05 -15.50
CA GLU A 308 44.10 21.96 -14.80
C GLU A 308 44.89 22.82 -15.82
N GLY A 309 44.74 24.14 -15.72
CA GLY A 309 45.28 25.05 -16.72
C GLY A 309 44.62 24.92 -18.08
N GLU A 310 45.40 24.86 -19.16
CA GLU A 310 44.89 24.86 -20.55
C GLU A 310 44.93 23.46 -21.20
N ASP A 311 45.87 22.60 -20.81
CA ASP A 311 46.21 21.37 -21.53
C ASP A 311 46.45 20.13 -20.65
N ARG A 312 46.31 20.22 -19.32
CA ARG A 312 46.57 19.10 -18.40
C ARG A 312 45.34 18.67 -17.68
N VAL A 313 45.25 17.39 -17.37
CA VAL A 313 44.18 16.82 -16.56
C VAL A 313 44.72 16.25 -15.24
N ALA A 314 43.97 16.46 -14.16
CA ALA A 314 44.18 15.85 -12.86
C ALA A 314 43.07 14.83 -12.56
N GLN A 315 43.50 13.64 -12.15
CA GLN A 315 42.59 12.60 -11.72
C GLN A 315 42.03 12.97 -10.33
N THR A 316 40.73 13.14 -10.26
CA THR A 316 40.05 13.55 -9.03
C THR A 316 39.10 12.46 -8.61
N LYS A 317 39.29 11.93 -7.38
CA LYS A 317 38.35 10.94 -6.79
C LYS A 317 37.05 11.64 -6.44
N VAL A 318 35.92 11.04 -6.85
CA VAL A 318 34.61 11.59 -6.59
C VAL A 318 33.70 10.54 -5.95
N LYS A 319 32.70 11.00 -5.21
CA LYS A 319 31.61 10.17 -4.72
C LYS A 319 30.40 10.37 -5.63
N THR A 320 29.99 9.32 -6.33
CA THR A 320 28.82 9.35 -7.21
C THR A 320 27.55 9.04 -6.42
N GLY A 321 26.44 9.61 -6.86
CA GLY A 321 25.11 9.38 -6.33
C GLY A 321 24.20 8.67 -7.34
N ARG A 322 23.02 9.23 -7.55
CA ARG A 322 21.98 8.71 -8.45
C ARG A 322 22.45 8.82 -9.92
N GLN A 323 21.87 7.98 -10.75
CA GLN A 323 22.06 8.03 -12.22
C GLN A 323 20.69 8.19 -12.87
N ARG A 324 20.62 9.05 -13.89
CA ARG A 324 19.41 9.29 -14.68
C ARG A 324 19.77 9.49 -16.13
N GLY A 325 19.35 8.54 -16.99
CA GLY A 325 19.74 8.55 -18.39
C GLY A 325 21.27 8.48 -18.54
N ASP A 326 21.84 9.45 -19.22
CA ASP A 326 23.29 9.62 -19.47
C ASP A 326 23.99 10.54 -18.46
N ALA A 327 23.31 10.99 -17.42
CA ALA A 327 23.84 11.84 -16.37
C ALA A 327 24.00 11.10 -15.05
N ILE A 328 25.07 11.40 -14.32
CA ILE A 328 25.36 10.86 -13.00
C ILE A 328 25.58 12.00 -12.00
N GLU A 329 24.99 11.85 -10.83
CA GLU A 329 25.13 12.80 -9.72
C GLU A 329 26.48 12.68 -9.04
N ILE A 330 27.13 13.80 -8.77
CA ILE A 330 28.34 13.89 -7.97
C ILE A 330 27.97 14.46 -6.60
N LEU A 331 28.13 13.63 -5.56
CA LEU A 331 27.81 14.00 -4.19
C LEU A 331 28.96 14.76 -3.52
N ASP A 332 30.22 14.42 -3.87
CA ASP A 332 31.42 14.98 -3.24
C ASP A 332 32.66 14.80 -4.12
N GLY A 333 33.71 15.53 -3.83
CA GLY A 333 35.04 15.41 -4.46
C GLY A 333 35.27 16.31 -5.68
N LEU A 334 34.27 17.10 -6.12
CA LEU A 334 34.46 17.98 -7.28
C LEU A 334 34.31 19.46 -6.88
N PRO A 335 35.35 20.32 -7.06
CA PRO A 335 35.26 21.74 -6.75
C PRO A 335 34.23 22.48 -7.63
N ASP A 336 33.72 23.60 -7.15
CA ASP A 336 32.80 24.43 -7.92
C ASP A 336 33.48 25.04 -9.14
N GLY A 337 32.78 25.06 -10.27
CA GLY A 337 33.30 25.57 -11.53
C GLY A 337 34.36 24.68 -12.22
N ALA A 338 34.66 23.51 -11.69
CA ALA A 338 35.58 22.57 -12.33
C ALA A 338 35.08 22.14 -13.70
N ARG A 339 35.95 22.13 -14.70
CA ARG A 339 35.67 21.55 -16.02
C ARG A 339 36.18 20.12 -16.03
N VAL A 340 35.32 19.16 -16.36
CA VAL A 340 35.67 17.72 -16.40
C VAL A 340 35.69 17.23 -17.84
N VAL A 341 36.50 16.24 -18.13
CA VAL A 341 36.54 15.58 -19.41
C VAL A 341 35.26 14.78 -19.59
N ALA A 342 34.46 15.11 -20.62
CA ALA A 342 33.19 14.47 -20.90
C ALA A 342 33.32 13.20 -21.77
N SER A 343 34.30 13.22 -22.72
CA SER A 343 34.58 12.06 -23.56
C SER A 343 36.07 11.77 -23.60
N GLY A 344 36.46 10.49 -23.72
CA GLY A 344 37.85 10.07 -23.71
C GLY A 344 38.46 9.85 -22.31
N ALA A 345 37.69 10.08 -21.24
CA ALA A 345 38.16 9.96 -19.86
C ALA A 345 38.81 8.58 -19.52
N GLY A 346 38.28 7.50 -20.11
CA GLY A 346 38.76 6.14 -19.86
C GLY A 346 40.21 5.85 -20.30
N PHE A 347 40.73 6.67 -21.22
CA PHE A 347 42.08 6.54 -21.79
C PHE A 347 43.13 7.43 -21.09
N LEU A 348 42.70 8.27 -20.18
CA LEU A 348 43.56 9.25 -19.51
C LEU A 348 44.25 8.65 -18.25
N ALA A 349 45.45 9.14 -17.99
CA ALA A 349 46.15 8.99 -16.74
C ALA A 349 46.30 10.34 -16.02
N ASP A 350 46.64 10.31 -14.75
CA ASP A 350 46.88 11.54 -13.99
C ASP A 350 48.04 12.35 -14.56
N GLY A 351 47.84 13.65 -14.74
CA GLY A 351 48.84 14.56 -15.32
C GLY A 351 48.96 14.53 -16.83
N ASP A 352 48.17 13.71 -17.57
CA ASP A 352 48.25 13.66 -19.03
C ASP A 352 47.92 15.00 -19.67
N ARG A 353 48.57 15.25 -20.84
CA ARG A 353 48.26 16.39 -21.70
C ARG A 353 47.11 16.04 -22.63
N VAL A 354 46.17 16.93 -22.76
CA VAL A 354 44.98 16.78 -23.59
C VAL A 354 44.84 17.97 -24.57
N GLN A 355 44.28 17.68 -25.69
CA GLN A 355 43.82 18.70 -26.62
C GLN A 355 42.31 18.84 -26.50
N VAL A 356 41.88 20.00 -25.99
CA VAL A 356 40.45 20.29 -25.86
C VAL A 356 39.90 20.59 -27.25
N VAL A 357 38.97 19.75 -27.68
CA VAL A 357 38.15 19.96 -28.89
C VAL A 357 36.78 20.43 -28.49
N THR A 358 36.28 21.47 -29.15
CA THR A 358 34.91 21.93 -28.98
C THR A 358 34.01 20.87 -29.61
N GLY A 359 33.36 20.06 -28.80
CA GLY A 359 32.38 19.09 -29.27
C GLY A 359 31.21 19.84 -29.92
N ALA A 360 30.80 19.45 -31.11
CA ALA A 360 29.51 19.85 -31.61
C ALA A 360 28.43 19.34 -30.61
N GLN A 361 27.58 20.26 -30.15
CA GLN A 361 26.42 19.98 -29.28
C GLN A 361 25.39 19.12 -30.01
#